data_1824e6d37d3d20ad3e3e4500959b03ef
#
_entry.id   1824e6d37d3d20ad3e3e4500959b03ef
#
_cell.length_a   1.000
_cell.length_b   1.000
_cell.length_c   1.000
_cell.angle_alpha   90.00
_cell.angle_beta   90.00
_cell.angle_gamma   90.00
#
_symmetry.space_group_name_H-M   'P 1'
#
loop_
_entity.id
_entity.type
_entity.pdbx_description
1 polymer ?
#
loop_
_entity_poly.entity_id
_entity_poly.type
_entity_poly.pdbx_seq_one_letter_code
_entity_poly.pdbx_strand_id
1 'polypeptide(L)'
;MRIIVLFSLVMTAVVASAQQPPATPAIVDTPTVKVLTGLTVPEFEGEMQLMTQALGLSCGSCHARGNFASETNPRKASARRMLEMTKAVNAQFFKDYKPLDGESRLGRVTCFTCHQGDTRPRTQQ
;
A
#
# COMPACT_ATOMS: atom_id res chain seq x y z
N MET A 1 -51.03 -59.80 -4.00
CA MET A 1 -50.80 -58.37 -4.29
C MET A 1 -49.45 -58.04 -3.73
N ARG A 2 -48.39 -57.96 -4.63
CA ARG A 2 -47.00 -57.74 -4.21
C ARG A 2 -46.70 -56.28 -4.47
N ILE A 3 -46.43 -55.53 -3.40
CA ILE A 3 -46.00 -54.11 -3.47
C ILE A 3 -44.47 -54.06 -3.67
N ILE A 4 -44.02 -53.59 -4.82
CA ILE A 4 -42.60 -53.34 -5.10
C ILE A 4 -42.30 -51.91 -4.67
N VAL A 5 -41.53 -51.75 -3.58
CA VAL A 5 -41.01 -50.43 -3.14
C VAL A 5 -39.72 -50.19 -3.89
N LEU A 6 -39.75 -49.23 -4.83
CA LEU A 6 -38.57 -48.74 -5.53
C LEU A 6 -37.84 -47.70 -4.64
N PHE A 7 -36.70 -48.06 -4.11
CA PHE A 7 -35.78 -47.14 -3.45
C PHE A 7 -35.02 -46.33 -4.49
N SER A 8 -35.37 -45.06 -4.66
CA SER A 8 -34.57 -44.10 -5.48
C SER A 8 -33.38 -43.63 -4.69
N LEU A 9 -32.20 -44.06 -5.12
CA LEU A 9 -30.89 -43.58 -4.58
C LEU A 9 -30.58 -42.22 -5.18
N VAL A 10 -30.77 -41.15 -4.40
CA VAL A 10 -30.35 -39.81 -4.80
C VAL A 10 -28.85 -39.67 -4.51
N MET A 11 -28.03 -39.71 -5.56
CA MET A 11 -26.61 -39.41 -5.48
C MET A 11 -26.41 -37.87 -5.44
N THR A 12 -26.10 -37.30 -4.28
CA THR A 12 -25.68 -35.92 -4.14
C THR A 12 -24.21 -35.80 -4.52
N ALA A 13 -23.94 -35.20 -5.67
CA ALA A 13 -22.59 -34.84 -6.08
C ALA A 13 -22.07 -33.64 -5.24
N VAL A 14 -21.12 -33.89 -4.36
CA VAL A 14 -20.40 -32.82 -3.63
C VAL A 14 -19.42 -32.18 -4.61
N VAL A 15 -19.75 -30.96 -5.10
CA VAL A 15 -18.83 -30.15 -5.90
C VAL A 15 -17.79 -29.57 -4.96
N ALA A 16 -16.60 -30.13 -4.91
CA ALA A 16 -15.46 -29.55 -4.22
C ALA A 16 -15.03 -28.26 -4.96
N SER A 17 -15.38 -27.11 -4.40
CA SER A 17 -14.82 -25.82 -4.87
C SER A 17 -13.33 -25.79 -4.59
N ALA A 18 -12.51 -25.98 -5.63
CA ALA A 18 -11.07 -25.77 -5.55
C ALA A 18 -10.81 -24.28 -5.29
N GLN A 19 -10.44 -23.93 -4.05
CA GLN A 19 -9.95 -22.59 -3.72
C GLN A 19 -8.65 -22.34 -4.46
N GLN A 20 -8.68 -21.41 -5.41
CA GLN A 20 -7.45 -20.92 -6.04
C GLN A 20 -6.56 -20.27 -4.97
N PRO A 21 -5.24 -20.56 -4.98
CA PRO A 21 -4.31 -19.85 -4.10
C PRO A 21 -4.42 -18.35 -4.34
N PRO A 22 -4.26 -17.50 -3.31
CA PRO A 22 -4.32 -16.05 -3.46
C PRO A 22 -3.28 -15.60 -4.49
N ALA A 23 -3.71 -14.83 -5.48
CA ALA A 23 -2.82 -14.29 -6.51
C ALA A 23 -1.75 -13.40 -5.86
N THR A 24 -0.49 -13.58 -6.25
CA THR A 24 0.60 -12.70 -5.78
C THR A 24 0.28 -11.26 -6.20
N PRO A 25 0.30 -10.29 -5.27
CA PRO A 25 0.02 -8.90 -5.60
C PRO A 25 0.97 -8.37 -6.67
N ALA A 26 0.42 -7.61 -7.63
CA ALA A 26 1.23 -7.00 -8.68
C ALA A 26 2.16 -5.93 -8.11
N ILE A 27 3.39 -5.86 -8.62
CA ILE A 27 4.34 -4.80 -8.32
C ILE A 27 3.96 -3.54 -9.11
N VAL A 28 4.10 -2.38 -8.49
CA VAL A 28 3.91 -1.09 -9.16
C VAL A 28 5.08 -0.84 -10.10
N ASP A 29 4.79 -0.85 -11.39
CA ASP A 29 5.78 -0.62 -12.45
C ASP A 29 5.27 0.52 -13.36
N THR A 30 5.59 1.75 -13.00
CA THR A 30 5.31 2.93 -13.82
C THR A 30 6.50 3.89 -13.83
N PRO A 31 6.81 4.54 -14.98
CA PRO A 31 7.96 5.45 -15.09
C PRO A 31 7.90 6.66 -14.15
N THR A 32 6.73 6.99 -13.62
CA THR A 32 6.52 8.11 -12.71
C THR A 32 6.81 7.77 -11.25
N VAL A 33 6.88 6.47 -10.90
CA VAL A 33 7.29 6.01 -9.57
C VAL A 33 8.81 5.91 -9.53
N LYS A 34 9.47 6.90 -8.91
CA LYS A 34 10.95 7.04 -8.93
C LYS A 34 11.61 6.62 -7.62
N VAL A 35 10.91 6.66 -6.51
CA VAL A 35 11.50 6.44 -5.17
C VAL A 35 10.90 5.23 -4.48
N LEU A 36 9.57 5.04 -4.56
CA LEU A 36 8.84 3.91 -3.95
C LEU A 36 8.76 2.72 -4.92
N THR A 37 9.90 2.34 -5.49
CA THR A 37 10.01 1.23 -6.44
C THR A 37 9.99 -0.12 -5.76
N GLY A 38 9.49 -1.16 -6.45
CA GLY A 38 9.50 -2.53 -5.95
C GLY A 38 8.41 -2.85 -4.94
N LEU A 39 7.51 -1.93 -4.64
CA LEU A 39 6.35 -2.17 -3.78
C LEU A 39 5.22 -2.83 -4.57
N THR A 40 4.48 -3.70 -3.90
CA THR A 40 3.20 -4.16 -4.42
C THR A 40 2.18 -3.03 -4.45
N VAL A 41 1.13 -3.16 -5.28
CA VAL A 41 0.07 -2.14 -5.36
C VAL A 41 -0.51 -1.81 -3.99
N PRO A 42 -0.90 -2.79 -3.13
CA PRO A 42 -1.42 -2.47 -1.79
C PRO A 42 -0.41 -1.74 -0.89
N GLU A 43 0.88 -2.11 -0.94
CA GLU A 43 1.93 -1.43 -0.16
C GLU A 43 2.12 0.01 -0.63
N PHE A 44 2.14 0.22 -1.95
CA PHE A 44 2.26 1.55 -2.53
C PHE A 44 1.08 2.47 -2.16
N GLU A 45 -0.14 1.96 -2.25
CA GLU A 45 -1.34 2.69 -1.83
C GLU A 45 -1.33 2.97 -0.33
N GLY A 46 -0.87 2.02 0.49
CA GLY A 46 -0.66 2.21 1.92
C GLY A 46 0.32 3.35 2.21
N GLU A 47 1.46 3.43 1.51
CA GLU A 47 2.40 4.55 1.65
C GLU A 47 1.77 5.90 1.28
N MET A 48 0.93 5.96 0.23
CA MET A 48 0.20 7.18 -0.12
C MET A 48 -0.77 7.61 0.99
N GLN A 49 -1.47 6.67 1.63
CA GLN A 49 -2.34 6.95 2.76
C GLN A 49 -1.57 7.44 3.98
N LEU A 50 -0.46 6.78 4.34
CA LEU A 50 0.40 7.20 5.45
C LEU A 50 0.98 8.60 5.21
N MET A 51 1.36 8.95 3.98
CA MET A 51 1.80 10.31 3.63
C MET A 51 0.68 11.35 3.81
N THR A 52 -0.54 11.06 3.39
CA THR A 52 -1.66 12.00 3.58
C THR A 52 -1.95 12.25 5.05
N GLN A 53 -1.91 11.21 5.87
CA GLN A 53 -2.09 11.32 7.33
C GLN A 53 -0.94 12.12 7.97
N ALA A 54 0.30 11.81 7.59
CA ALA A 54 1.48 12.47 8.14
C ALA A 54 1.54 13.98 7.82
N LEU A 55 0.99 14.39 6.68
CA LEU A 55 1.04 15.76 6.19
C LEU A 55 -0.25 16.55 6.43
N GLY A 56 -1.33 15.90 6.90
CA GLY A 56 -2.65 16.51 7.01
C GLY A 56 -3.24 16.93 5.66
N LEU A 57 -2.88 16.24 4.58
CA LEU A 57 -3.27 16.58 3.20
C LEU A 57 -4.21 15.52 2.62
N SER A 58 -4.86 15.85 1.51
CA SER A 58 -5.62 14.90 0.68
C SER A 58 -4.82 14.45 -0.54
N CYS A 59 -5.25 13.36 -1.21
CA CYS A 59 -4.65 12.89 -2.45
C CYS A 59 -4.58 13.99 -3.53
N GLY A 60 -5.63 14.79 -3.65
CA GLY A 60 -5.72 15.91 -4.60
C GLY A 60 -4.75 17.06 -4.33
N SER A 61 -4.12 17.10 -3.15
CA SER A 61 -3.10 18.11 -2.84
C SER A 61 -1.80 17.89 -3.62
N CYS A 62 -1.53 16.65 -4.06
CA CYS A 62 -0.33 16.27 -4.79
C CYS A 62 -0.65 15.70 -6.18
N HIS A 63 -1.81 15.10 -6.37
CA HIS A 63 -2.21 14.46 -7.62
C HIS A 63 -3.28 15.25 -8.36
N ALA A 64 -3.18 15.30 -9.70
CA ALA A 64 -4.24 15.81 -10.53
C ALA A 64 -5.42 14.81 -10.56
N ARG A 65 -6.64 15.33 -10.49
CA ARG A 65 -7.86 14.51 -10.55
C ARG A 65 -7.90 13.69 -11.85
N GLY A 66 -8.07 12.39 -11.73
CA GLY A 66 -8.12 11.47 -12.89
C GLY A 66 -6.78 11.18 -13.56
N ASN A 67 -5.68 11.80 -13.10
CA ASN A 67 -4.34 11.54 -13.62
C ASN A 67 -3.28 11.58 -12.50
N PHE A 68 -3.19 10.48 -11.75
CA PHE A 68 -2.22 10.34 -10.67
C PHE A 68 -0.76 10.37 -11.15
N ALA A 69 -0.50 10.04 -12.41
CA ALA A 69 0.84 10.05 -13.01
C ALA A 69 1.33 11.46 -13.37
N SER A 70 0.44 12.46 -13.49
CA SER A 70 0.80 13.83 -13.84
C SER A 70 1.89 14.39 -12.93
N GLU A 71 2.91 14.99 -13.52
CA GLU A 71 4.07 15.61 -12.85
C GLU A 71 3.94 17.13 -12.69
N THR A 72 2.79 17.70 -13.02
CA THR A 72 2.58 19.17 -13.02
C THR A 72 2.55 19.78 -11.62
N ASN A 73 2.26 18.97 -10.57
CA ASN A 73 2.20 19.47 -9.22
C ASN A 73 3.59 19.48 -8.53
N PRO A 74 4.13 20.64 -8.14
CA PRO A 74 5.47 20.78 -7.57
C PRO A 74 5.63 20.06 -6.22
N ARG A 75 4.52 19.79 -5.51
CA ARG A 75 4.54 19.03 -4.25
C ARG A 75 5.07 17.60 -4.45
N LYS A 76 4.87 16.99 -5.62
CA LYS A 76 5.43 15.66 -5.91
C LYS A 76 6.96 15.66 -5.88
N ALA A 77 7.60 16.68 -6.45
CA ALA A 77 9.05 16.82 -6.40
C ALA A 77 9.55 17.01 -4.96
N SER A 78 8.85 17.81 -4.16
CA SER A 78 9.16 17.96 -2.73
C SER A 78 9.00 16.69 -1.95
N ALA A 79 7.90 15.95 -2.16
CA ALA A 79 7.66 14.65 -1.52
C ALA A 79 8.76 13.63 -1.86
N ARG A 80 9.22 13.56 -3.11
CA ARG A 80 10.33 12.66 -3.50
C ARG A 80 11.61 12.98 -2.74
N ARG A 81 12.00 14.26 -2.63
CA ARG A 81 13.19 14.65 -1.85
C ARG A 81 13.06 14.23 -0.38
N MET A 82 11.87 14.37 0.21
CA MET A 82 11.63 13.93 1.59
C MET A 82 11.67 12.40 1.72
N LEU A 83 11.13 11.68 0.75
CA LEU A 83 11.23 10.21 0.69
C LEU A 83 12.68 9.74 0.58
N GLU A 84 13.48 10.36 -0.29
CA GLU A 84 14.92 10.05 -0.45
C GLU A 84 15.68 10.29 0.87
N MET A 85 15.44 11.42 1.52
CA MET A 85 16.03 11.74 2.83
C MET A 85 15.64 10.69 3.88
N THR A 86 14.33 10.36 3.96
CA THR A 86 13.82 9.37 4.92
C THR A 86 14.45 7.99 4.68
N LYS A 87 14.55 7.57 3.44
CA LYS A 87 15.22 6.31 3.06
C LYS A 87 16.70 6.33 3.43
N ALA A 88 17.40 7.43 3.20
CA ALA A 88 18.81 7.56 3.56
C ALA A 88 19.03 7.45 5.08
N VAL A 89 18.20 8.12 5.88
CA VAL A 89 18.24 8.02 7.35
C VAL A 89 18.00 6.57 7.81
N ASN A 90 16.99 5.92 7.27
CA ASN A 90 16.69 4.53 7.64
C ASN A 90 17.81 3.58 7.22
N ALA A 91 18.36 3.72 6.02
CA ALA A 91 19.46 2.89 5.54
C ALA A 91 20.74 3.06 6.36
N GLN A 92 21.01 4.27 6.85
CA GLN A 92 22.20 4.55 7.62
C GLN A 92 22.08 4.14 9.09
N PHE A 93 20.94 4.44 9.73
CA PHE A 93 20.80 4.34 11.18
C PHE A 93 19.86 3.23 11.67
N PHE A 94 18.99 2.72 10.79
CA PHE A 94 17.96 1.75 11.15
C PHE A 94 17.89 0.57 10.16
N LYS A 95 19.03 0.18 9.59
CA LYS A 95 19.14 -0.88 8.55
C LYS A 95 18.57 -2.24 8.97
N ASP A 96 18.58 -2.53 10.27
CA ASP A 96 18.10 -3.82 10.79
C ASP A 96 16.60 -3.80 11.15
N TYR A 97 15.96 -2.63 11.06
CA TYR A 97 14.54 -2.50 11.30
C TYR A 97 13.72 -3.11 10.16
N LYS A 98 12.77 -3.95 10.50
CA LYS A 98 11.83 -4.57 9.55
C LYS A 98 10.43 -4.10 9.87
N PRO A 99 9.78 -3.35 8.96
CA PRO A 99 8.40 -2.93 9.15
C PRO A 99 7.45 -4.11 9.29
N LEU A 100 6.49 -4.00 10.19
CA LEU A 100 5.37 -4.93 10.32
C LEU A 100 4.29 -4.64 9.27
N ASP A 101 3.31 -5.53 9.16
CA ASP A 101 2.17 -5.31 8.29
C ASP A 101 1.39 -4.06 8.74
N GLY A 102 1.07 -3.20 7.78
CA GLY A 102 0.42 -1.91 8.02
C GLY A 102 1.35 -0.76 8.42
N GLU A 103 2.63 -1.03 8.70
CA GLU A 103 3.63 0.02 8.88
C GLU A 103 4.20 0.50 7.55
N SER A 104 4.80 1.70 7.57
CA SER A 104 5.47 2.26 6.40
C SER A 104 6.62 1.39 5.93
N ARG A 105 6.68 1.12 4.63
CA ARG A 105 7.80 0.42 3.99
C ARG A 105 9.07 1.28 3.90
N LEU A 106 8.99 2.54 4.30
CA LEU A 106 10.17 3.40 4.42
C LEU A 106 11.11 2.96 5.56
N GLY A 107 10.57 2.36 6.61
CA GLY A 107 11.33 1.88 7.76
C GLY A 107 10.93 2.57 9.07
N ARG A 108 11.86 2.64 10.04
CA ARG A 108 11.62 3.17 11.39
C ARG A 108 11.26 4.67 11.40
N VAL A 109 11.98 5.46 10.62
CA VAL A 109 11.69 6.88 10.42
C VAL A 109 10.73 7.01 9.25
N THR A 110 9.63 7.73 9.43
CA THR A 110 8.57 7.94 8.45
C THR A 110 8.27 9.42 8.29
N CYS A 111 7.41 9.79 7.35
CA CYS A 111 6.93 11.16 7.21
C CYS A 111 6.30 11.68 8.53
N PHE A 112 5.56 10.82 9.23
CA PHE A 112 4.89 11.17 10.48
C PHE A 112 5.86 11.50 11.62
N THR A 113 7.05 10.91 11.61
CA THR A 113 8.10 11.18 12.62
C THR A 113 8.40 12.67 12.76
N CYS A 114 8.35 13.41 11.64
CA CYS A 114 8.65 14.84 11.63
C CYS A 114 7.38 15.71 11.45
N HIS A 115 6.41 15.27 10.65
CA HIS A 115 5.28 16.11 10.21
C HIS A 115 4.06 16.07 11.14
N GLN A 116 3.75 14.91 11.74
CA GLN A 116 2.70 14.77 12.76
C GLN A 116 1.34 15.39 12.40
N GLY A 117 0.93 15.29 11.13
CA GLY A 117 -0.33 15.82 10.61
C GLY A 117 -0.26 17.24 10.03
N ASP A 118 0.95 17.79 9.85
CA ASP A 118 1.17 19.12 9.26
C ASP A 118 2.22 19.08 8.16
N THR A 119 2.06 19.93 7.14
CA THR A 119 3.06 20.08 6.07
C THR A 119 4.37 20.69 6.55
N ARG A 120 4.36 21.39 7.67
CA ARG A 120 5.54 21.96 8.31
C ARG A 120 5.92 21.11 9.52
N PRO A 121 7.13 20.51 9.52
CA PRO A 121 7.62 19.83 10.73
C PRO A 121 7.60 20.76 11.93
N ARG A 122 7.18 20.24 13.08
CA ARG A 122 7.27 21.01 14.33
C ARG A 122 8.74 21.07 14.75
N THR A 123 9.27 22.28 14.86
CA THR A 123 10.67 22.54 15.26
C THR A 123 10.77 23.03 16.70
N GLN A 124 9.65 23.36 17.32
CA GLN A 124 9.56 23.82 18.72
C GLN A 124 8.31 23.24 19.36
N GLN A 125 8.36 22.99 20.67
CA GLN A 125 7.23 22.61 21.52
C GLN A 125 6.51 23.84 22.07
#